data_cd531eab7018d4c8c454547b76622904
#
_entry.id   cd531eab7018d4c8c454547b76622904
#
_cell.length_a   1.000
_cell.length_b   1.000
_cell.length_c   1.000
_cell.angle_alpha   90.00
_cell.angle_beta   90.00
_cell.angle_gamma   90.00
#
_symmetry.space_group_name_H-M   'P 1'
#
loop_
_entity.id
_entity.type
_entity.pdbx_description
1 polymer ?
#
loop_
_entity_poly.entity_id
_entity_poly.type
_entity_poly.pdbx_seq_one_letter_code
_entity_poly.pdbx_strand_id
1 'polypeptide(L)'
;MKINTDFVMSINGEAVTTEQTQPVFNPATRSVFAQVPDASKEQLDQTVDAAHRALKIWSATPADERQAALEAYADLIESHAEELMSLLTAEQGKPIAGSEWEVLGSVAWLRAVASQRLPDEVVEETEERRVVTRYTPVGVVGAIVPWNFPILLAIWKIAPAVMSGCTMILKPSPYTPLCDLKLAELAQQAFPPGVVNGLSGGDDLGIWMTTHPRINKIAFTGSTETGRHVMKSASETIKRVTLELGGNDPAIVLPDVDAKALAPEIFWAAFQNNAQFCNATKRLYIHEDVYDEVRDALVEFIEQNVKVGDGAEADTHLGPIQ
;
A
#
# COMPACT_ATOMS: atom_id res chain seq x y z
N MET A 1 -21.38 -6.84 10.78
CA MET A 1 -20.38 -6.60 11.85
C MET A 1 -20.42 -5.12 12.23
N LYS A 2 -20.29 -4.71 13.49
CA LYS A 2 -20.13 -3.29 13.83
C LYS A 2 -18.68 -2.91 13.54
N ILE A 3 -18.46 -2.02 12.59
CA ILE A 3 -17.14 -1.45 12.32
C ILE A 3 -16.78 -0.56 13.50
N ASN A 4 -15.57 -0.74 14.07
CA ASN A 4 -15.04 0.19 15.06
C ASN A 4 -14.87 1.57 14.40
N THR A 5 -15.28 2.63 15.05
CA THR A 5 -15.21 4.00 14.52
C THR A 5 -14.18 4.87 15.25
N ASP A 6 -13.51 4.32 16.26
CA ASP A 6 -12.51 5.03 17.07
C ASP A 6 -11.10 4.69 16.56
N PHE A 7 -10.67 5.43 15.53
CA PHE A 7 -9.35 5.27 14.94
C PHE A 7 -8.34 6.24 15.55
N VAL A 8 -7.14 5.74 15.75
CA VAL A 8 -6.02 6.49 16.36
C VAL A 8 -4.78 6.39 15.47
N MET A 9 -3.89 7.35 15.59
CA MET A 9 -2.53 7.23 15.05
C MET A 9 -1.67 6.37 15.97
N SER A 10 -0.62 5.77 15.45
CA SER A 10 0.36 5.00 16.22
C SER A 10 1.71 5.71 16.19
N ILE A 11 2.12 6.28 17.31
CA ILE A 11 3.39 7.01 17.44
C ILE A 11 4.20 6.39 18.56
N ASN A 12 5.38 5.84 18.26
CA ASN A 12 6.29 5.27 19.26
C ASN A 12 5.66 4.18 20.15
N GLY A 13 4.77 3.38 19.62
CA GLY A 13 4.06 2.34 20.37
C GLY A 13 2.80 2.80 21.10
N GLU A 14 2.47 4.07 21.02
CA GLU A 14 1.32 4.68 21.72
C GLU A 14 0.21 5.05 20.74
N ALA A 15 -1.04 4.87 21.18
CA ALA A 15 -2.23 5.35 20.49
C ALA A 15 -2.37 6.88 20.70
N VAL A 16 -2.45 7.65 19.62
CA VAL A 16 -2.47 9.11 19.65
C VAL A 16 -3.65 9.65 18.87
N THR A 17 -4.34 10.62 19.45
CA THR A 17 -5.46 11.35 18.83
C THR A 17 -5.12 12.83 18.69
N THR A 18 -5.99 13.58 18.01
CA THR A 18 -5.93 15.04 17.87
C THR A 18 -7.30 15.65 18.08
N GLU A 19 -7.35 16.95 18.36
CA GLU A 19 -8.61 17.71 18.36
C GLU A 19 -9.16 17.89 16.93
N GLN A 20 -8.27 17.98 15.95
CA GLN A 20 -8.63 18.08 14.53
C GLN A 20 -8.81 16.68 13.96
N THR A 21 -9.90 16.48 13.24
CA THR A 21 -10.23 15.21 12.61
C THR A 21 -10.63 15.41 11.16
N GLN A 22 -10.49 14.36 10.37
CA GLN A 22 -10.96 14.31 8.98
C GLN A 22 -12.07 13.25 8.82
N PRO A 23 -13.15 13.56 8.07
CA PRO A 23 -14.20 12.59 7.82
C PRO A 23 -13.78 11.54 6.80
N VAL A 24 -14.19 10.30 7.05
CA VAL A 24 -14.03 9.18 6.10
C VAL A 24 -15.40 8.82 5.55
N PHE A 25 -15.51 8.76 4.22
CA PHE A 25 -16.75 8.51 3.52
C PHE A 25 -16.82 7.06 3.06
N ASN A 26 -17.99 6.46 3.19
CA ASN A 26 -18.31 5.23 2.48
C ASN A 26 -18.78 5.58 1.04
N PRO A 27 -18.06 5.17 0.01
CA PRO A 27 -18.40 5.56 -1.37
C PRO A 27 -19.73 4.96 -1.88
N ALA A 28 -20.18 3.81 -1.32
CA ALA A 28 -21.45 3.22 -1.70
C ALA A 28 -22.65 4.03 -1.20
N THR A 29 -22.55 4.58 0.02
CA THR A 29 -23.64 5.35 0.64
C THR A 29 -23.45 6.87 0.54
N ARG A 30 -22.23 7.32 0.21
CA ARG A 30 -21.81 8.74 0.19
C ARG A 30 -21.95 9.43 1.54
N SER A 31 -21.97 8.68 2.62
CA SER A 31 -22.08 9.19 3.99
C SER A 31 -20.77 9.06 4.75
N VAL A 32 -20.53 9.99 5.66
CA VAL A 32 -19.44 9.89 6.65
C VAL A 32 -19.77 8.74 7.59
N PHE A 33 -18.85 7.78 7.75
CA PHE A 33 -19.04 6.66 8.66
C PHE A 33 -17.95 6.54 9.74
N ALA A 34 -16.86 7.30 9.59
CA ALA A 34 -15.80 7.37 10.58
C ALA A 34 -15.14 8.76 10.59
N GLN A 35 -14.38 9.03 11.66
CA GLN A 35 -13.49 10.18 11.77
C GLN A 35 -12.08 9.68 12.11
N VAL A 36 -11.06 10.30 11.52
CA VAL A 36 -9.66 9.99 11.83
C VAL A 36 -8.93 11.24 12.32
N PRO A 37 -7.92 11.11 13.19
CA PRO A 37 -7.06 12.22 13.57
C PRO A 37 -6.42 12.90 12.36
N ASP A 38 -6.21 14.21 12.43
CA ASP A 38 -5.42 14.99 11.47
C ASP A 38 -4.11 15.41 12.13
N ALA A 39 -3.01 14.76 11.73
CA ALA A 39 -1.71 14.92 12.36
C ALA A 39 -1.17 16.33 12.23
N SER A 40 -0.71 16.92 13.34
CA SER A 40 0.02 18.17 13.33
C SER A 40 1.48 17.99 12.88
N LYS A 41 2.12 19.10 12.54
CA LYS A 41 3.55 19.10 12.20
C LYS A 41 4.42 18.66 13.39
N GLU A 42 4.06 19.06 14.59
CA GLU A 42 4.75 18.69 15.83
C GLU A 42 4.66 17.17 16.09
N GLN A 43 3.52 16.55 15.77
CA GLN A 43 3.37 15.09 15.85
C GLN A 43 4.23 14.37 14.82
N LEU A 44 4.36 14.91 13.61
CA LEU A 44 5.32 14.39 12.64
C LEU A 44 6.75 14.48 13.16
N ASP A 45 7.17 15.62 13.69
CA ASP A 45 8.51 15.82 14.23
C ASP A 45 8.81 14.83 15.38
N GLN A 46 7.84 14.62 16.30
CA GLN A 46 7.91 13.63 17.38
C GLN A 46 8.03 12.19 16.84
N THR A 47 7.28 11.90 15.79
CA THR A 47 7.30 10.58 15.13
C THR A 47 8.64 10.32 14.47
N VAL A 48 9.21 11.30 13.78
CA VAL A 48 10.56 11.21 13.20
C VAL A 48 11.61 11.00 14.28
N ASP A 49 11.50 11.69 15.42
CA ASP A 49 12.40 11.49 16.58
C ASP A 49 12.32 10.05 17.11
N ALA A 50 11.09 9.53 17.26
CA ALA A 50 10.86 8.15 17.70
C ALA A 50 11.47 7.14 16.71
N ALA A 51 11.20 7.32 15.42
CA ALA A 51 11.76 6.46 14.36
C ALA A 51 13.29 6.46 14.35
N HIS A 52 13.93 7.61 14.57
CA HIS A 52 15.40 7.69 14.69
C HIS A 52 15.95 7.00 15.93
N ARG A 53 15.24 7.07 17.06
CA ARG A 53 15.66 6.32 18.26
C ARG A 53 15.56 4.81 18.03
N ALA A 54 14.44 4.36 17.46
CA ALA A 54 14.22 2.95 17.14
C ALA A 54 15.21 2.42 16.10
N LEU A 55 15.58 3.24 15.11
CA LEU A 55 16.50 2.88 14.04
C LEU A 55 17.85 2.37 14.59
N LYS A 56 18.37 2.99 15.67
CA LYS A 56 19.65 2.60 16.26
C LYS A 56 19.67 1.14 16.75
N ILE A 57 18.52 0.68 17.24
CA ILE A 57 18.35 -0.70 17.73
C ILE A 57 17.99 -1.60 16.56
N TRP A 58 16.96 -1.22 15.80
CA TRP A 58 16.40 -2.04 14.73
C TRP A 58 17.39 -2.34 13.60
N SER A 59 18.22 -1.37 13.22
CA SER A 59 19.25 -1.56 12.20
C SER A 59 20.34 -2.55 12.61
N ALA A 60 20.55 -2.74 13.91
CA ALA A 60 21.50 -3.71 14.47
C ALA A 60 20.84 -5.07 14.79
N THR A 61 19.51 -5.17 14.74
CA THR A 61 18.79 -6.42 15.00
C THR A 61 19.12 -7.46 13.93
N PRO A 62 19.43 -8.71 14.29
CA PRO A 62 19.72 -9.78 13.33
C PRO A 62 18.59 -10.00 12.33
N ALA A 63 18.93 -10.43 11.10
CA ALA A 63 17.95 -10.64 10.04
C ALA A 63 16.87 -11.68 10.43
N ASP A 64 17.25 -12.71 11.18
CA ASP A 64 16.32 -13.76 11.61
C ASP A 64 15.33 -13.25 12.67
N GLU A 65 15.72 -12.31 13.53
CA GLU A 65 14.80 -11.66 14.46
C GLU A 65 13.86 -10.71 13.73
N ARG A 66 14.34 -9.99 12.71
CA ARG A 66 13.48 -9.16 11.86
C ARG A 66 12.50 -9.99 11.04
N GLN A 67 12.93 -11.17 10.56
CA GLN A 67 12.06 -12.14 9.93
C GLN A 67 10.94 -12.58 10.88
N ALA A 68 11.29 -13.02 12.09
CA ALA A 68 10.32 -13.47 13.08
C ALA A 68 9.28 -12.39 13.41
N ALA A 69 9.69 -11.12 13.52
CA ALA A 69 8.78 -10.01 13.74
C ALA A 69 7.84 -9.77 12.53
N LEU A 70 8.34 -9.90 11.29
CA LEU A 70 7.48 -9.81 10.09
C LEU A 70 6.50 -10.97 9.97
N GLU A 71 6.91 -12.17 10.33
CA GLU A 71 6.02 -13.35 10.35
C GLU A 71 4.93 -13.18 11.42
N ALA A 72 5.29 -12.73 12.62
CA ALA A 72 4.31 -12.40 13.66
C ALA A 72 3.33 -11.29 13.22
N TYR A 73 3.82 -10.30 12.48
CA TYR A 73 2.95 -9.26 11.91
C TYR A 73 2.00 -9.82 10.85
N ALA A 74 2.47 -10.74 10.00
CA ALA A 74 1.63 -11.43 9.02
C ALA A 74 0.51 -12.24 9.70
N ASP A 75 0.84 -12.96 10.79
CA ASP A 75 -0.12 -13.73 11.57
C ASP A 75 -1.17 -12.82 12.24
N LEU A 76 -0.76 -11.66 12.74
CA LEU A 76 -1.69 -10.66 13.29
C LEU A 76 -2.66 -10.15 12.22
N ILE A 77 -2.18 -9.80 11.03
CA ILE A 77 -3.05 -9.35 9.92
C ILE A 77 -4.00 -10.46 9.51
N GLU A 78 -3.53 -11.69 9.38
CA GLU A 78 -4.35 -12.84 9.01
C GLU A 78 -5.44 -13.13 10.08
N SER A 79 -5.12 -13.00 11.36
CA SER A 79 -6.10 -13.17 12.44
C SER A 79 -7.17 -12.07 12.50
N HIS A 80 -6.90 -10.90 11.89
CA HIS A 80 -7.85 -9.79 11.75
C HIS A 80 -8.41 -9.65 10.32
N ALA A 81 -8.27 -10.70 9.49
CA ALA A 81 -8.61 -10.61 8.06
C ALA A 81 -10.09 -10.22 7.83
N GLU A 82 -11.03 -10.83 8.55
CA GLU A 82 -12.47 -10.52 8.41
C GLU A 82 -12.78 -9.05 8.76
N GLU A 83 -12.15 -8.51 9.81
CA GLU A 83 -12.28 -7.11 10.20
C GLU A 83 -11.74 -6.19 9.10
N LEU A 84 -10.52 -6.47 8.60
CA LEU A 84 -9.87 -5.69 7.56
C LEU A 84 -10.62 -5.75 6.23
N MET A 85 -11.13 -6.90 5.82
CA MET A 85 -11.95 -7.05 4.60
C MET A 85 -13.22 -6.19 4.67
N SER A 86 -13.93 -6.25 5.80
CA SER A 86 -15.16 -5.47 6.00
C SER A 86 -14.88 -3.98 6.02
N LEU A 87 -13.79 -3.57 6.69
CA LEU A 87 -13.35 -2.19 6.78
C LEU A 87 -12.92 -1.65 5.40
N LEU A 88 -12.12 -2.41 4.67
CA LEU A 88 -11.65 -2.06 3.32
C LEU A 88 -12.80 -1.88 2.34
N THR A 89 -13.78 -2.81 2.35
CA THR A 89 -14.98 -2.67 1.51
C THR A 89 -15.75 -1.40 1.88
N ALA A 90 -15.86 -1.07 3.16
CA ALA A 90 -16.60 0.10 3.62
C ALA A 90 -15.93 1.42 3.25
N GLU A 91 -14.58 1.54 3.36
CA GLU A 91 -13.87 2.79 3.09
C GLU A 91 -13.48 2.97 1.62
N GLN A 92 -13.17 1.89 0.89
CA GLN A 92 -12.72 1.97 -0.50
C GLN A 92 -13.83 1.64 -1.52
N GLY A 93 -14.80 0.82 -1.12
CA GLY A 93 -15.93 0.45 -1.96
C GLY A 93 -15.76 -0.81 -2.80
N LYS A 94 -14.57 -1.41 -2.86
CA LYS A 94 -14.37 -2.66 -3.61
C LYS A 94 -15.21 -3.80 -3.05
N PRO A 95 -15.63 -4.77 -3.89
CA PRO A 95 -16.35 -5.96 -3.43
C PRO A 95 -15.56 -6.74 -2.38
N ILE A 96 -16.28 -7.42 -1.48
CA ILE A 96 -15.67 -8.19 -0.38
C ILE A 96 -14.65 -9.22 -0.90
N ALA A 97 -14.90 -9.85 -2.04
CA ALA A 97 -13.93 -10.76 -2.67
C ALA A 97 -12.63 -10.05 -3.10
N GLY A 98 -12.73 -8.80 -3.55
CA GLY A 98 -11.56 -7.96 -3.85
C GLY A 98 -10.79 -7.56 -2.59
N SER A 99 -11.50 -7.31 -1.48
CA SER A 99 -10.91 -7.03 -0.18
C SER A 99 -10.22 -8.26 0.41
N GLU A 100 -10.81 -9.45 0.26
CA GLU A 100 -10.19 -10.72 0.64
C GLU A 100 -8.88 -10.96 -0.11
N TRP A 101 -8.90 -10.80 -1.43
CA TRP A 101 -7.70 -10.92 -2.26
C TRP A 101 -6.59 -9.96 -1.81
N GLU A 102 -6.92 -8.71 -1.48
CA GLU A 102 -5.95 -7.70 -1.05
C GLU A 102 -5.36 -8.04 0.31
N VAL A 103 -6.17 -8.41 1.29
CA VAL A 103 -5.71 -8.76 2.65
C VAL A 103 -4.84 -10.00 2.61
N LEU A 104 -5.32 -11.10 2.00
CA LEU A 104 -4.56 -12.36 1.95
C LEU A 104 -3.30 -12.26 1.06
N GLY A 105 -3.39 -11.51 -0.04
CA GLY A 105 -2.23 -11.17 -0.87
C GLY A 105 -1.15 -10.39 -0.10
N SER A 106 -1.57 -9.50 0.80
CA SER A 106 -0.66 -8.74 1.68
C SER A 106 0.04 -9.64 2.70
N VAL A 107 -0.67 -10.60 3.29
CA VAL A 107 -0.09 -11.62 4.19
C VAL A 107 0.94 -12.47 3.45
N ALA A 108 0.60 -12.94 2.26
CA ALA A 108 1.52 -13.73 1.43
C ALA A 108 2.79 -12.94 1.06
N TRP A 109 2.63 -11.65 0.73
CA TRP A 109 3.76 -10.76 0.44
C TRP A 109 4.67 -10.54 1.65
N LEU A 110 4.09 -10.32 2.84
CA LEU A 110 4.86 -10.19 4.09
C LEU A 110 5.75 -11.42 4.31
N ARG A 111 5.18 -12.63 4.22
CA ARG A 111 5.92 -13.89 4.40
C ARG A 111 6.99 -14.08 3.33
N ALA A 112 6.70 -13.71 2.07
CA ALA A 112 7.66 -13.78 0.99
C ALA A 112 8.85 -12.83 1.21
N VAL A 113 8.61 -11.59 1.67
CA VAL A 113 9.67 -10.63 1.96
C VAL A 113 10.45 -11.03 3.23
N ALA A 114 9.78 -11.56 4.26
CA ALA A 114 10.41 -12.04 5.48
C ALA A 114 11.49 -13.11 5.21
N SER A 115 11.30 -13.93 4.17
CA SER A 115 12.27 -14.96 3.77
C SER A 115 13.49 -14.43 3.00
N GLN A 116 13.46 -13.16 2.55
CA GLN A 116 14.55 -12.59 1.76
C GLN A 116 15.79 -12.32 2.61
N ARG A 117 16.96 -12.48 2.00
CA ARG A 117 18.26 -12.17 2.60
C ARG A 117 19.08 -11.32 1.65
N LEU A 118 19.84 -10.41 2.22
CA LEU A 118 20.83 -9.60 1.52
C LEU A 118 22.21 -9.92 2.11
N PRO A 119 22.85 -11.04 1.70
CA PRO A 119 24.16 -11.41 2.21
C PRO A 119 25.23 -10.43 1.73
N ASP A 120 26.31 -10.32 2.50
CA ASP A 120 27.52 -9.67 2.02
C ASP A 120 28.05 -10.42 0.80
N GLU A 121 28.42 -9.69 -0.25
CA GLU A 121 29.03 -10.23 -1.46
C GLU A 121 30.52 -9.94 -1.48
N VAL A 122 31.34 -11.00 -1.49
CA VAL A 122 32.79 -10.85 -1.64
C VAL A 122 33.10 -10.66 -3.12
N VAL A 123 33.46 -9.42 -3.48
CA VAL A 123 33.79 -9.04 -4.86
C VAL A 123 35.20 -9.45 -5.23
N GLU A 124 36.12 -9.36 -4.26
CA GLU A 124 37.54 -9.74 -4.42
C GLU A 124 38.11 -10.19 -3.10
N GLU A 125 38.92 -11.23 -3.13
CA GLU A 125 39.68 -11.71 -1.97
C GLU A 125 41.09 -12.14 -2.44
N THR A 126 42.11 -11.44 -1.96
CA THR A 126 43.53 -11.74 -2.22
C THR A 126 44.29 -11.77 -0.89
N GLU A 127 45.57 -12.10 -0.92
CA GLU A 127 46.41 -12.02 0.29
C GLU A 127 46.56 -10.60 0.82
N GLU A 128 46.37 -9.57 -0.04
CA GLU A 128 46.63 -8.17 0.29
C GLU A 128 45.33 -7.40 0.63
N ARG A 129 44.15 -7.85 0.12
CA ARG A 129 42.89 -7.13 0.32
C ARG A 129 41.66 -8.02 0.19
N ARG A 130 40.59 -7.60 0.90
CA ARG A 130 39.27 -8.15 0.74
C ARG A 130 38.28 -7.02 0.46
N VAL A 131 37.55 -7.11 -0.67
CA VAL A 131 36.54 -6.15 -1.10
C VAL A 131 35.17 -6.81 -0.97
N VAL A 132 34.28 -6.16 -0.23
CA VAL A 132 32.93 -6.69 0.08
C VAL A 132 31.88 -5.63 -0.24
N THR A 133 30.84 -6.03 -0.97
CA THR A 133 29.60 -5.26 -1.07
C THR A 133 28.72 -5.60 0.12
N ARG A 134 28.31 -4.58 0.86
CA ARG A 134 27.42 -4.70 2.01
C ARG A 134 26.21 -3.82 1.87
N TYR A 135 25.03 -4.37 2.14
CA TYR A 135 23.77 -3.61 2.17
C TYR A 135 23.53 -3.09 3.59
N THR A 136 23.29 -1.79 3.69
CA THR A 136 22.99 -1.12 4.97
C THR A 136 21.63 -0.42 4.92
N PRO A 137 20.89 -0.36 6.06
CA PRO A 137 19.64 0.38 6.13
C PRO A 137 19.79 1.83 5.68
N VAL A 138 18.84 2.34 4.89
CA VAL A 138 18.88 3.75 4.42
C VAL A 138 18.51 4.75 5.53
N GLY A 139 17.84 4.30 6.59
CA GLY A 139 17.41 5.14 7.70
C GLY A 139 15.90 5.14 7.90
N VAL A 140 15.33 6.32 8.20
CA VAL A 140 13.88 6.51 8.35
C VAL A 140 13.22 6.65 6.97
N VAL A 141 12.19 5.83 6.73
CA VAL A 141 11.41 5.82 5.48
C VAL A 141 10.05 6.48 5.71
N GLY A 142 9.73 7.52 4.96
CA GLY A 142 8.37 8.04 4.84
C GLY A 142 7.63 7.31 3.72
N ALA A 143 6.58 6.58 4.06
CA ALA A 143 5.74 5.83 3.13
C ALA A 143 4.41 6.56 2.94
N ILE A 144 4.13 6.99 1.72
CA ILE A 144 2.87 7.65 1.34
C ILE A 144 2.16 6.72 0.38
N VAL A 145 0.96 6.27 0.76
CA VAL A 145 0.21 5.25 0.03
C VAL A 145 -1.10 5.82 -0.54
N PRO A 146 -1.59 5.26 -1.65
CA PRO A 146 -2.82 5.69 -2.31
C PRO A 146 -4.04 4.97 -1.73
N TRP A 147 -5.21 5.33 -2.24
CA TRP A 147 -6.52 4.85 -1.79
C TRP A 147 -7.01 3.56 -2.47
N ASN A 148 -6.44 3.18 -3.60
CA ASN A 148 -7.01 2.11 -4.43
C ASN A 148 -6.72 0.68 -3.94
N PHE A 149 -5.54 0.43 -3.38
CA PHE A 149 -5.14 -0.80 -2.70
C PHE A 149 -4.35 -0.43 -1.42
N PRO A 150 -5.03 0.18 -0.43
CA PRO A 150 -4.35 0.76 0.73
C PRO A 150 -3.54 -0.26 1.50
N ILE A 151 -4.13 -1.41 1.85
CA ILE A 151 -3.45 -2.47 2.63
C ILE A 151 -2.25 -3.02 1.87
N LEU A 152 -2.47 -3.44 0.62
CA LEU A 152 -1.41 -4.07 -0.18
C LEU A 152 -0.23 -3.12 -0.40
N LEU A 153 -0.51 -1.87 -0.76
CA LEU A 153 0.53 -0.89 -1.05
C LEU A 153 1.22 -0.36 0.20
N ALA A 154 0.55 -0.36 1.37
CA ALA A 154 1.22 -0.14 2.65
C ALA A 154 2.19 -1.29 2.97
N ILE A 155 1.74 -2.53 2.84
CA ILE A 155 2.56 -3.72 3.10
C ILE A 155 3.75 -3.82 2.13
N TRP A 156 3.58 -3.46 0.85
CA TRP A 156 4.69 -3.40 -0.13
C TRP A 156 5.78 -2.41 0.27
N LYS A 157 5.50 -1.47 1.15
CA LYS A 157 6.47 -0.52 1.70
C LYS A 157 6.97 -0.92 3.08
N ILE A 158 6.07 -1.39 3.96
CA ILE A 158 6.43 -1.81 5.32
C ILE A 158 7.40 -2.99 5.28
N ALA A 159 7.03 -4.07 4.59
CA ALA A 159 7.80 -5.31 4.63
C ALA A 159 9.28 -5.12 4.22
N PRO A 160 9.61 -4.57 3.03
CA PRO A 160 11.01 -4.39 2.64
C PRO A 160 11.75 -3.35 3.50
N ALA A 161 11.07 -2.31 3.99
CA ALA A 161 11.72 -1.31 4.85
C ALA A 161 12.17 -1.94 6.18
N VAL A 162 11.25 -2.60 6.89
CA VAL A 162 11.59 -3.18 8.20
C VAL A 162 12.51 -4.40 8.06
N MET A 163 12.36 -5.24 7.01
CA MET A 163 13.25 -6.36 6.76
C MET A 163 14.68 -5.90 6.47
N SER A 164 14.86 -4.76 5.78
CA SER A 164 16.18 -4.17 5.54
C SER A 164 16.77 -3.43 6.75
N GLY A 165 16.08 -3.40 7.90
CA GLY A 165 16.53 -2.73 9.13
C GLY A 165 16.23 -1.23 9.18
N CYS A 166 15.39 -0.71 8.28
CA CYS A 166 14.89 0.67 8.33
C CYS A 166 13.73 0.80 9.32
N THR A 167 13.46 2.01 9.77
CA THR A 167 12.21 2.38 10.45
C THR A 167 11.30 3.15 9.51
N MET A 168 9.99 3.19 9.82
CA MET A 168 9.01 3.72 8.89
C MET A 168 7.96 4.61 9.54
N ILE A 169 7.49 5.58 8.76
CA ILE A 169 6.31 6.41 9.04
C ILE A 169 5.35 6.21 7.86
N LEU A 170 4.22 5.55 8.11
CA LEU A 170 3.16 5.32 7.15
C LEU A 170 2.19 6.49 7.15
N LYS A 171 1.91 7.05 5.99
CA LYS A 171 0.86 8.02 5.74
C LYS A 171 -0.16 7.43 4.75
N PRO A 172 -1.35 7.05 5.23
CA PRO A 172 -2.44 6.63 4.36
C PRO A 172 -2.96 7.75 3.46
N SER A 173 -3.72 7.37 2.45
CA SER A 173 -4.58 8.31 1.74
C SER A 173 -5.69 8.83 2.67
N PRO A 174 -6.08 10.11 2.59
CA PRO A 174 -7.23 10.63 3.36
C PRO A 174 -8.56 10.00 2.95
N TYR A 175 -8.63 9.36 1.77
CA TYR A 175 -9.83 8.66 1.30
C TYR A 175 -10.01 7.28 1.95
N THR A 176 -8.92 6.58 2.27
CA THR A 176 -8.93 5.22 2.83
C THR A 176 -7.89 5.09 3.95
N PRO A 177 -8.04 5.82 5.06
CA PRO A 177 -7.04 5.80 6.11
C PRO A 177 -7.23 4.69 7.14
N LEU A 178 -8.42 4.08 7.22
CA LEU A 178 -8.81 3.24 8.36
C LEU A 178 -8.05 1.92 8.41
N CYS A 179 -7.96 1.24 7.27
CA CYS A 179 -7.20 -0.01 7.18
C CYS A 179 -5.72 0.20 7.49
N ASP A 180 -5.13 1.28 6.99
CA ASP A 180 -3.71 1.58 7.22
C ASP A 180 -3.43 1.98 8.67
N LEU A 181 -4.34 2.70 9.33
CA LEU A 181 -4.26 2.97 10.76
C LEU A 181 -4.38 1.67 11.58
N LYS A 182 -5.27 0.74 11.17
CA LYS A 182 -5.36 -0.58 11.78
C LYS A 182 -4.08 -1.39 11.56
N LEU A 183 -3.47 -1.36 10.38
CA LEU A 183 -2.17 -1.96 10.14
C LEU A 183 -1.08 -1.37 11.06
N ALA A 184 -1.06 -0.06 11.24
CA ALA A 184 -0.12 0.60 12.15
C ALA A 184 -0.35 0.23 13.61
N GLU A 185 -1.61 0.06 14.04
CA GLU A 185 -1.98 -0.46 15.38
C GLU A 185 -1.48 -1.89 15.58
N LEU A 186 -1.75 -2.79 14.64
CA LEU A 186 -1.29 -4.18 14.72
C LEU A 186 0.24 -4.28 14.73
N ALA A 187 0.92 -3.42 13.99
CA ALA A 187 2.38 -3.36 13.97
C ALA A 187 3.01 -3.12 15.35
N GLN A 188 2.30 -2.42 16.27
CA GLN A 188 2.79 -2.18 17.64
C GLN A 188 2.91 -3.47 18.47
N GLN A 189 2.24 -4.55 18.06
CA GLN A 189 2.30 -5.85 18.74
C GLN A 189 3.44 -6.73 18.19
N ALA A 190 3.92 -6.45 16.97
CA ALA A 190 4.94 -7.24 16.30
C ALA A 190 6.34 -6.61 16.34
N PHE A 191 6.41 -5.28 16.36
CA PHE A 191 7.66 -4.53 16.28
C PHE A 191 7.91 -3.70 17.54
N PRO A 192 9.17 -3.44 17.89
CA PRO A 192 9.50 -2.48 18.95
C PRO A 192 8.94 -1.08 18.68
N PRO A 193 8.60 -0.31 19.73
CA PRO A 193 8.11 1.06 19.61
C PRO A 193 8.97 1.90 18.67
N GLY A 194 8.34 2.64 17.75
CA GLY A 194 8.99 3.53 16.81
C GLY A 194 9.53 2.87 15.52
N VAL A 195 9.52 1.54 15.40
CA VAL A 195 9.94 0.85 14.16
C VAL A 195 8.93 1.10 13.03
N VAL A 196 7.65 0.93 13.31
CA VAL A 196 6.54 1.29 12.40
C VAL A 196 5.65 2.29 13.11
N ASN A 197 5.39 3.42 12.46
CA ASN A 197 4.50 4.47 12.96
C ASN A 197 3.45 4.76 11.89
N GLY A 198 2.25 5.17 12.29
CA GLY A 198 1.16 5.53 11.37
C GLY A 198 0.57 6.88 11.71
N LEU A 199 0.54 7.80 10.74
CA LEU A 199 -0.02 9.13 10.85
C LEU A 199 -1.07 9.35 9.77
N SER A 200 -2.30 9.68 10.15
CA SER A 200 -3.34 10.17 9.23
C SER A 200 -3.25 11.68 9.06
N GLY A 201 -3.62 12.16 7.89
CA GLY A 201 -3.61 13.58 7.55
C GLY A 201 -3.76 13.83 6.05
N GLY A 202 -4.02 15.08 5.71
CA GLY A 202 -4.18 15.55 4.34
C GLY A 202 -2.87 15.78 3.59
N ASP A 203 -2.93 16.70 2.62
CA ASP A 203 -1.80 17.03 1.75
C ASP A 203 -0.65 17.70 2.52
N ASP A 204 -0.96 18.50 3.54
CA ASP A 204 0.05 19.18 4.36
C ASP A 204 0.99 18.18 5.04
N LEU A 205 0.46 17.10 5.60
CA LEU A 205 1.27 16.03 6.19
C LEU A 205 2.19 15.40 5.12
N GLY A 206 1.70 15.17 3.91
CA GLY A 206 2.51 14.69 2.79
C GLY A 206 3.65 15.65 2.43
N ILE A 207 3.37 16.95 2.36
CA ILE A 207 4.36 18.00 2.10
C ILE A 207 5.41 18.04 3.22
N TRP A 208 4.99 18.03 4.47
CA TRP A 208 5.93 18.03 5.61
C TRP A 208 6.82 16.79 5.62
N MET A 209 6.28 15.61 5.32
CA MET A 209 7.08 14.38 5.23
C MET A 209 8.11 14.45 4.11
N THR A 210 7.73 14.92 2.92
CA THR A 210 8.63 14.97 1.76
C THR A 210 9.75 16.00 1.92
N THR A 211 9.50 17.09 2.65
CA THR A 211 10.47 18.16 2.94
C THR A 211 11.26 17.93 4.23
N HIS A 212 10.83 17.00 5.10
CA HIS A 212 11.47 16.81 6.41
C HIS A 212 12.94 16.37 6.29
N PRO A 213 13.91 17.11 6.88
CA PRO A 213 15.35 16.90 6.65
C PRO A 213 15.86 15.55 7.19
N ARG A 214 15.18 14.96 8.17
CA ARG A 214 15.58 13.70 8.81
C ARG A 214 14.81 12.46 8.32
N ILE A 215 13.94 12.58 7.33
CA ILE A 215 13.43 11.43 6.59
C ILE A 215 14.42 11.15 5.46
N ASN A 216 14.98 9.94 5.44
CA ASN A 216 16.09 9.56 4.55
C ASN A 216 15.61 9.07 3.18
N LYS A 217 14.39 8.54 3.11
CA LYS A 217 13.76 8.04 1.88
C LYS A 217 12.27 8.31 1.89
N ILE A 218 11.73 8.67 0.73
CA ILE A 218 10.28 8.66 0.47
C ILE A 218 9.94 7.50 -0.46
N ALA A 219 9.00 6.65 -0.03
CA ALA A 219 8.35 5.64 -0.86
C ALA A 219 6.92 6.11 -1.13
N PHE A 220 6.66 6.59 -2.33
CA PHE A 220 5.40 7.17 -2.74
C PHE A 220 4.71 6.30 -3.79
N THR A 221 3.40 6.11 -3.64
CA THR A 221 2.53 5.59 -4.71
C THR A 221 1.34 6.53 -4.87
N GLY A 222 1.08 6.96 -6.11
CA GLY A 222 -0.02 7.86 -6.41
C GLY A 222 0.05 8.46 -7.82
N SER A 223 -0.45 9.69 -7.99
CA SER A 223 -0.47 10.33 -9.29
C SER A 223 0.93 10.76 -9.77
N THR A 224 1.13 10.78 -11.09
CA THR A 224 2.37 11.28 -11.70
C THR A 224 2.64 12.74 -11.33
N GLU A 225 1.60 13.56 -11.20
CA GLU A 225 1.73 14.96 -10.81
C GLU A 225 2.28 15.09 -9.39
N THR A 226 1.68 14.40 -8.43
CA THR A 226 2.20 14.38 -7.05
C THR A 226 3.60 13.77 -6.98
N GLY A 227 3.89 12.74 -7.77
CA GLY A 227 5.25 12.16 -7.87
C GLY A 227 6.31 13.16 -8.29
N ARG A 228 5.98 14.10 -9.21
CA ARG A 228 6.90 15.21 -9.57
C ARG A 228 7.15 16.15 -8.39
N HIS A 229 6.11 16.46 -7.60
CA HIS A 229 6.26 17.28 -6.39
C HIS A 229 7.13 16.58 -5.35
N VAL A 230 6.91 15.27 -5.13
CA VAL A 230 7.74 14.46 -4.23
C VAL A 230 9.20 14.48 -4.67
N MET A 231 9.49 14.25 -5.95
CA MET A 231 10.86 14.27 -6.48
C MET A 231 11.51 15.66 -6.28
N LYS A 232 10.77 16.74 -6.56
CA LYS A 232 11.26 18.12 -6.38
C LYS A 232 11.59 18.36 -4.90
N SER A 233 10.71 18.05 -3.97
CA SER A 233 10.95 18.24 -2.54
C SER A 233 12.12 17.39 -2.04
N ALA A 234 12.22 16.13 -2.51
CA ALA A 234 13.29 15.22 -2.12
C ALA A 234 14.68 15.69 -2.58
N SER A 235 14.76 16.41 -3.69
CA SER A 235 16.03 16.91 -4.24
C SER A 235 16.75 17.91 -3.33
N GLU A 236 16.02 18.66 -2.50
CA GLU A 236 16.59 19.66 -1.58
C GLU A 236 17.51 19.04 -0.52
N THR A 237 17.24 17.79 -0.14
CA THR A 237 18.04 17.04 0.85
C THR A 237 18.71 15.81 0.24
N ILE A 238 18.60 15.62 -1.08
CA ILE A 238 19.13 14.47 -1.84
C ILE A 238 18.66 13.14 -1.22
N LYS A 239 17.46 13.10 -0.66
CA LYS A 239 16.89 11.87 -0.09
C LYS A 239 16.53 10.88 -1.20
N ARG A 240 16.61 9.62 -0.91
CA ARG A 240 16.20 8.56 -1.84
C ARG A 240 14.70 8.60 -2.07
N VAL A 241 14.27 8.26 -3.29
CA VAL A 241 12.85 8.12 -3.64
C VAL A 241 12.59 6.79 -4.33
N THR A 242 11.42 6.23 -4.07
CA THR A 242 10.77 5.22 -4.91
C THR A 242 9.42 5.79 -5.29
N LEU A 243 9.15 5.88 -6.60
CA LEU A 243 7.92 6.44 -7.13
C LEU A 243 7.19 5.35 -7.92
N GLU A 244 6.02 4.95 -7.42
CA GLU A 244 5.06 4.11 -8.13
C GLU A 244 3.91 4.99 -8.57
N LEU A 245 3.69 5.09 -9.88
CA LEU A 245 2.83 6.12 -10.46
C LEU A 245 1.72 5.49 -11.32
N GLY A 246 0.94 6.32 -12.02
CA GLY A 246 -0.08 5.85 -12.92
C GLY A 246 0.48 5.24 -14.20
N GLY A 247 -0.33 4.45 -14.87
CA GLY A 247 -0.02 3.80 -16.14
C GLY A 247 -1.14 3.95 -17.17
N ASN A 248 -0.87 3.50 -18.38
CA ASN A 248 -1.80 3.44 -19.49
C ASN A 248 -1.50 2.19 -20.34
N ASP A 249 -1.67 1.03 -19.70
CA ASP A 249 -1.15 -0.24 -20.18
C ASP A 249 -1.95 -0.75 -21.40
N PRO A 250 -1.27 -1.28 -22.44
CA PRO A 250 -1.91 -1.86 -23.60
C PRO A 250 -2.15 -3.36 -23.44
N ALA A 251 -3.23 -3.87 -24.01
CA ALA A 251 -3.37 -5.28 -24.39
C ALA A 251 -3.40 -5.40 -25.91
N ILE A 252 -2.77 -6.44 -26.45
CA ILE A 252 -2.68 -6.71 -27.89
C ILE A 252 -3.31 -8.08 -28.14
N VAL A 253 -4.35 -8.10 -28.96
CA VAL A 253 -5.10 -9.30 -29.33
C VAL A 253 -4.73 -9.70 -30.77
N LEU A 254 -4.16 -10.89 -30.91
CA LEU A 254 -3.74 -11.45 -32.19
C LEU A 254 -4.92 -12.17 -32.88
N PRO A 255 -4.84 -12.48 -34.19
CA PRO A 255 -5.97 -13.05 -34.94
C PRO A 255 -6.30 -14.51 -34.64
N ASP A 256 -5.44 -15.23 -33.93
CA ASP A 256 -5.57 -16.65 -33.62
C ASP A 256 -6.18 -16.94 -32.23
N VAL A 257 -6.98 -16.02 -31.70
CA VAL A 257 -7.59 -16.13 -30.37
C VAL A 257 -9.00 -16.75 -30.43
N ASP A 258 -9.39 -17.37 -29.31
CA ASP A 258 -10.79 -17.67 -29.02
C ASP A 258 -11.41 -16.46 -28.29
N ALA A 259 -12.25 -15.70 -28.98
CA ALA A 259 -12.82 -14.48 -28.46
C ALA A 259 -13.67 -14.67 -27.18
N LYS A 260 -14.41 -15.80 -27.10
CA LYS A 260 -15.25 -16.10 -25.93
C LYS A 260 -14.45 -16.49 -24.72
N ALA A 261 -13.38 -17.24 -24.91
CA ALA A 261 -12.46 -17.59 -23.83
C ALA A 261 -11.66 -16.36 -23.35
N LEU A 262 -11.34 -15.43 -24.26
CA LEU A 262 -10.55 -14.22 -23.97
C LEU A 262 -11.36 -13.11 -23.30
N ALA A 263 -12.67 -13.00 -23.53
CA ALA A 263 -13.50 -11.90 -23.04
C ALA A 263 -13.46 -11.71 -21.52
N PRO A 264 -13.56 -12.76 -20.67
CA PRO A 264 -13.40 -12.61 -19.22
C PRO A 264 -12.03 -12.06 -18.83
N GLU A 265 -10.96 -12.52 -19.47
CA GLU A 265 -9.59 -12.11 -19.17
C GLU A 265 -9.38 -10.61 -19.49
N ILE A 266 -9.86 -10.16 -20.65
CA ILE A 266 -9.83 -8.73 -21.01
C ILE A 266 -10.63 -7.90 -20.00
N PHE A 267 -11.83 -8.38 -19.65
CA PHE A 267 -12.68 -7.66 -18.70
C PHE A 267 -11.97 -7.45 -17.36
N TRP A 268 -11.45 -8.51 -16.75
CA TRP A 268 -10.79 -8.40 -15.45
C TRP A 268 -9.46 -7.66 -15.50
N ALA A 269 -8.71 -7.77 -16.60
CA ALA A 269 -7.49 -6.97 -16.79
C ALA A 269 -7.77 -5.47 -16.92
N ALA A 270 -8.98 -5.07 -17.36
CA ALA A 270 -9.36 -3.68 -17.54
C ALA A 270 -10.16 -3.12 -16.35
N PHE A 271 -11.09 -3.89 -15.78
CA PHE A 271 -12.13 -3.38 -14.88
C PHE A 271 -12.04 -3.90 -13.44
N GLN A 272 -11.06 -4.71 -13.08
CA GLN A 272 -10.83 -5.03 -11.67
C GLN A 272 -10.76 -3.74 -10.86
N ASN A 273 -11.41 -3.71 -9.67
CA ASN A 273 -11.53 -2.51 -8.83
C ASN A 273 -12.01 -1.25 -9.62
N ASN A 274 -12.89 -1.42 -10.59
CA ASN A 274 -13.40 -0.37 -11.49
C ASN A 274 -12.31 0.36 -12.29
N ALA A 275 -11.29 -0.36 -12.76
CA ALA A 275 -10.11 0.21 -13.42
C ALA A 275 -9.27 1.17 -12.52
N GLN A 276 -9.52 1.19 -11.22
CA GLN A 276 -8.83 2.06 -10.26
C GLN A 276 -7.48 1.48 -9.84
N PHE A 277 -6.65 1.06 -10.80
CA PHE A 277 -5.29 0.56 -10.52
C PHE A 277 -4.29 0.98 -11.61
N CYS A 278 -3.02 1.01 -11.21
CA CYS A 278 -1.95 1.60 -12.01
C CYS A 278 -1.75 0.89 -13.36
N ASN A 279 -1.76 -0.44 -13.38
CA ASN A 279 -1.53 -1.30 -14.54
C ASN A 279 -2.82 -1.87 -15.17
N ALA A 280 -4.00 -1.23 -14.95
CA ALA A 280 -5.20 -1.61 -15.68
C ALA A 280 -4.99 -1.50 -17.19
N THR A 281 -5.50 -2.46 -17.94
CA THR A 281 -5.55 -2.39 -19.40
C THR A 281 -6.47 -1.25 -19.82
N LYS A 282 -5.88 -0.14 -20.25
CA LYS A 282 -6.62 1.08 -20.66
C LYS A 282 -6.68 1.24 -22.17
N ARG A 283 -5.89 0.45 -22.90
CA ARG A 283 -5.85 0.46 -24.36
C ARG A 283 -5.88 -0.98 -24.87
N LEU A 284 -6.88 -1.29 -25.68
CA LEU A 284 -7.06 -2.61 -26.27
C LEU A 284 -6.86 -2.52 -27.77
N TYR A 285 -5.79 -3.14 -28.28
CA TYR A 285 -5.47 -3.22 -29.70
C TYR A 285 -5.85 -4.60 -30.22
N ILE A 286 -6.90 -4.67 -31.01
CA ILE A 286 -7.44 -5.92 -31.55
C ILE A 286 -7.11 -5.99 -33.04
N HIS A 287 -6.59 -7.14 -33.52
CA HIS A 287 -6.40 -7.37 -34.93
C HIS A 287 -7.73 -7.25 -35.68
N GLU A 288 -7.72 -6.64 -36.88
CA GLU A 288 -8.93 -6.31 -37.63
C GLU A 288 -9.80 -7.53 -37.97
N ASP A 289 -9.19 -8.68 -38.23
CA ASP A 289 -9.88 -9.93 -38.58
C ASP A 289 -10.76 -10.48 -37.44
N VAL A 290 -10.47 -10.14 -36.18
CA VAL A 290 -11.19 -10.66 -34.99
C VAL A 290 -11.85 -9.54 -34.16
N TYR A 291 -11.79 -8.30 -34.65
CA TYR A 291 -12.26 -7.13 -33.89
C TYR A 291 -13.74 -7.26 -33.47
N ASP A 292 -14.62 -7.55 -34.45
CA ASP A 292 -16.06 -7.62 -34.18
C ASP A 292 -16.39 -8.81 -33.26
N GLU A 293 -15.73 -9.95 -33.44
CA GLU A 293 -15.94 -11.15 -32.63
C GLU A 293 -15.53 -10.91 -31.17
N VAL A 294 -14.35 -10.31 -30.94
CA VAL A 294 -13.86 -9.99 -29.58
C VAL A 294 -14.75 -8.92 -28.91
N ARG A 295 -15.12 -7.87 -29.66
CA ARG A 295 -16.03 -6.84 -29.14
C ARG A 295 -17.36 -7.45 -28.69
N ASP A 296 -17.98 -8.26 -29.54
CA ASP A 296 -19.31 -8.83 -29.29
C ASP A 296 -19.24 -9.85 -28.13
N ALA A 297 -18.19 -10.67 -28.06
CA ALA A 297 -17.97 -11.58 -26.95
C ALA A 297 -17.76 -10.83 -25.61
N LEU A 298 -17.02 -9.71 -25.62
CA LEU A 298 -16.81 -8.89 -24.43
C LEU A 298 -18.11 -8.23 -23.93
N VAL A 299 -18.92 -7.70 -24.87
CA VAL A 299 -20.25 -7.11 -24.53
C VAL A 299 -21.15 -8.19 -23.95
N GLU A 300 -21.27 -9.37 -24.62
CA GLU A 300 -22.06 -10.50 -24.14
C GLU A 300 -21.64 -10.92 -22.72
N PHE A 301 -20.33 -11.06 -22.48
CA PHE A 301 -19.80 -11.41 -21.16
C PHE A 301 -20.21 -10.39 -20.08
N ILE A 302 -20.05 -9.09 -20.36
CA ILE A 302 -20.40 -8.02 -19.41
C ILE A 302 -21.88 -8.05 -19.06
N GLU A 303 -22.75 -8.10 -20.08
CA GLU A 303 -24.21 -8.06 -19.89
C GLU A 303 -24.73 -9.27 -19.10
N GLN A 304 -24.12 -10.43 -19.27
CA GLN A 304 -24.58 -11.67 -18.64
C GLN A 304 -23.96 -11.92 -17.26
N ASN A 305 -22.75 -11.40 -16.99
CA ASN A 305 -21.97 -11.84 -15.84
C ASN A 305 -21.55 -10.73 -14.88
N VAL A 306 -21.73 -9.44 -15.22
CA VAL A 306 -21.22 -8.35 -14.39
C VAL A 306 -22.34 -7.62 -13.67
N LYS A 307 -22.30 -7.64 -12.33
CA LYS A 307 -23.18 -6.85 -11.47
C LYS A 307 -22.40 -5.69 -10.84
N VAL A 308 -22.89 -4.48 -11.02
CA VAL A 308 -22.40 -3.26 -10.34
C VAL A 308 -23.32 -2.97 -9.16
N GLY A 309 -22.76 -2.72 -7.98
CA GLY A 309 -23.55 -2.50 -6.76
C GLY A 309 -22.74 -2.08 -5.55
N ASP A 310 -23.32 -2.22 -4.37
CA ASP A 310 -22.60 -2.06 -3.11
C ASP A 310 -21.59 -3.21 -2.94
N GLY A 311 -20.34 -2.88 -2.67
CA GLY A 311 -19.27 -3.89 -2.44
C GLY A 311 -19.54 -4.83 -1.27
N ALA A 312 -20.39 -4.45 -0.34
CA ALA A 312 -20.82 -5.29 0.78
C ALA A 312 -21.82 -6.40 0.39
N GLU A 313 -22.46 -6.31 -0.78
CA GLU A 313 -23.35 -7.35 -1.31
C GLU A 313 -22.52 -8.48 -1.93
N ALA A 314 -22.83 -9.72 -1.57
CA ALA A 314 -22.02 -10.90 -1.91
C ALA A 314 -21.91 -11.18 -3.42
N ASP A 315 -22.89 -10.74 -4.22
CA ASP A 315 -22.96 -10.94 -5.66
C ASP A 315 -22.51 -9.71 -6.49
N THR A 316 -21.96 -8.68 -5.82
CA THR A 316 -21.40 -7.52 -6.49
C THR A 316 -20.02 -7.84 -7.06
N HIS A 317 -19.83 -7.57 -8.37
CA HIS A 317 -18.57 -7.74 -9.08
C HIS A 317 -17.75 -6.46 -9.15
N LEU A 318 -18.42 -5.32 -9.30
CA LEU A 318 -17.83 -3.99 -9.31
C LEU A 318 -18.55 -3.11 -8.29
N GLY A 319 -17.80 -2.56 -7.36
CA GLY A 319 -18.30 -1.64 -6.34
C GLY A 319 -18.47 -0.20 -6.85
N PRO A 320 -18.67 0.80 -5.98
CA PRO A 320 -18.65 2.21 -6.36
C PRO A 320 -17.22 2.66 -6.73
N ILE A 321 -17.15 3.79 -7.43
CA ILE A 321 -15.90 4.52 -7.66
C ILE A 321 -15.64 5.39 -6.43
N GLN A 322 -14.37 5.36 -5.93
CA GLN A 322 -13.91 6.17 -4.83
C GLN A 322 -13.76 7.65 -5.21
#